data_cf8414d4a9f8dcb60bce7918b9b98d11
#
_entry.id   cf8414d4a9f8dcb60bce7918b9b98d11
#
_cell.length_a   1.000
_cell.length_b   1.000
_cell.length_c   1.000
_cell.angle_alpha   90.00
_cell.angle_beta   90.00
_cell.angle_gamma   90.00
#
_symmetry.space_group_name_H-M   'P 1'
#
loop_
_entity.id
_entity.type
_entity.pdbx_description
1 polymer ?
#
loop_
_entity_poly.entity_id
_entity_poly.type
_entity_poly.pdbx_seq_one_letter_code
_entity_poly.pdbx_strand_id
1 'polypeptide(L)'
;MSDFSKELARDPIFSSLAPADLQEIARLATPRSYQKDEWIIHNGDAWAHLFWVEKGKIVALKESNEGRSLIATTIVAQELFWGLAFFQDDAPMPVALVAREDCQIRMWSREQLEPFLLKSGKMSWELARQMAFRMQQISDIVDNLAFRAVPGRLAGLLLEHYSGSGENPVARDMTLDQMASHIGTTREMVCRALYKFADQ
;
A
#
# COMPACT_ATOMS: atom_id res chain seq x y z
N MET A 1 3.75 29.01 -2.80
CA MET A 1 3.45 27.61 -2.46
C MET A 1 4.63 26.76 -2.92
N SER A 2 5.14 25.87 -2.07
CA SER A 2 6.14 24.88 -2.49
C SER A 2 5.53 23.92 -3.53
N ASP A 3 6.36 23.20 -4.31
CA ASP A 3 5.82 22.24 -5.26
C ASP A 3 5.06 21.13 -4.53
N PHE A 4 5.54 20.68 -3.39
CA PHE A 4 4.86 19.68 -2.57
C PHE A 4 3.49 20.15 -2.05
N SER A 5 3.32 21.41 -1.65
CA SER A 5 2.00 21.93 -1.26
C SER A 5 1.00 21.99 -2.43
N LYS A 6 1.48 22.11 -3.68
CA LYS A 6 0.62 22.00 -4.88
C LYS A 6 0.21 20.56 -5.17
N GLU A 7 1.09 19.60 -4.89
CA GLU A 7 0.77 18.16 -4.99
C GLU A 7 -0.28 17.78 -3.96
N LEU A 8 -0.10 18.14 -2.70
CA LEU A 8 -1.10 17.93 -1.64
C LEU A 8 -2.48 18.52 -2.00
N ALA A 9 -2.52 19.71 -2.61
CA ALA A 9 -3.78 20.33 -3.01
C ALA A 9 -4.59 19.53 -4.04
N ARG A 10 -3.97 18.58 -4.74
CA ARG A 10 -4.65 17.70 -5.72
C ARG A 10 -5.22 16.44 -5.08
N ASP A 11 -4.74 16.07 -3.90
CA ASP A 11 -5.24 14.90 -3.18
C ASP A 11 -6.59 15.23 -2.50
N PRO A 12 -7.59 14.34 -2.57
CA PRO A 12 -8.90 14.57 -1.98
C PRO A 12 -8.88 14.94 -0.50
N ILE A 13 -7.97 14.36 0.30
CA ILE A 13 -7.86 14.61 1.75
C ILE A 13 -7.46 16.05 2.01
N PHE A 14 -6.50 16.57 1.26
CA PHE A 14 -5.95 17.91 1.48
C PHE A 14 -6.60 19.00 0.64
N SER A 15 -7.32 18.65 -0.44
CA SER A 15 -7.85 19.59 -1.43
C SER A 15 -8.80 20.65 -0.88
N SER A 16 -9.39 20.41 0.30
CA SER A 16 -10.33 21.34 0.95
C SER A 16 -9.68 22.32 1.90
N LEU A 17 -8.39 22.20 2.14
CA LEU A 17 -7.66 23.05 3.09
C LEU A 17 -7.37 24.41 2.49
N ALA A 18 -7.31 25.42 3.35
CA ALA A 18 -6.84 26.74 2.96
C ALA A 18 -5.37 26.70 2.51
N PRO A 19 -4.94 27.57 1.57
CA PRO A 19 -3.55 27.61 1.11
C PRO A 19 -2.51 27.74 2.23
N ALA A 20 -2.83 28.45 3.31
CA ALA A 20 -1.96 28.59 4.47
C ALA A 20 -1.79 27.25 5.22
N ASP A 21 -2.88 26.52 5.45
CA ASP A 21 -2.85 25.20 6.10
C ASP A 21 -2.07 24.18 5.23
N LEU A 22 -2.26 24.20 3.91
CA LEU A 22 -1.50 23.37 2.97
C LEU A 22 0.01 23.63 3.01
N GLN A 23 0.40 24.92 3.08
CA GLN A 23 1.80 25.31 3.20
C GLN A 23 2.40 24.85 4.52
N GLU A 24 1.65 24.96 5.61
CA GLU A 24 2.10 24.53 6.93
C GLU A 24 2.23 23.01 7.01
N ILE A 25 1.26 22.24 6.51
CA ILE A 25 1.35 20.78 6.41
C ILE A 25 2.56 20.36 5.58
N ALA A 26 2.79 21.01 4.43
CA ALA A 26 3.95 20.73 3.60
C ALA A 26 5.29 21.04 4.31
N ARG A 27 5.33 22.10 5.15
CA ARG A 27 6.51 22.48 5.93
C ARG A 27 6.79 21.50 7.07
N LEU A 28 5.74 20.99 7.72
CA LEU A 28 5.83 20.02 8.81
C LEU A 28 6.27 18.63 8.36
N ALA A 29 6.12 18.33 7.08
CA ALA A 29 6.46 17.02 6.52
C ALA A 29 7.96 16.72 6.64
N THR A 30 8.30 15.59 7.25
CA THR A 30 9.67 15.10 7.36
C THR A 30 9.99 14.20 6.18
N PRO A 31 10.99 14.54 5.32
CA PRO A 31 11.39 13.68 4.21
C PRO A 31 12.16 12.46 4.71
N ARG A 32 11.93 11.32 4.05
CA ARG A 32 12.68 10.07 4.22
C ARG A 32 12.91 9.42 2.86
N SER A 33 14.06 8.76 2.73
CA SER A 33 14.40 7.97 1.54
C SER A 33 14.75 6.55 1.96
N TYR A 34 14.32 5.59 1.16
CA TYR A 34 14.58 4.16 1.37
C TYR A 34 15.09 3.58 0.06
N GLN A 35 16.06 2.69 0.17
CA GLN A 35 16.57 1.93 -0.98
C GLN A 35 15.62 0.77 -1.30
N LYS A 36 15.70 0.26 -2.51
CA LYS A 36 14.98 -0.95 -2.88
C LYS A 36 15.26 -2.09 -1.90
N ASP A 37 14.19 -2.80 -1.51
CA ASP A 37 14.17 -3.93 -0.57
C ASP A 37 14.48 -3.54 0.90
N GLU A 38 14.57 -2.24 1.22
CA GLU A 38 14.70 -1.75 2.59
C GLU A 38 13.35 -1.81 3.33
N TRP A 39 13.42 -2.24 4.59
CA TRP A 39 12.27 -2.26 5.49
C TRP A 39 12.01 -0.86 6.05
N ILE A 40 10.77 -0.38 5.89
CA ILE A 40 10.33 0.91 6.44
C ILE A 40 9.82 0.72 7.86
N ILE A 41 9.08 -0.36 8.11
CA ILE A 41 8.56 -0.77 9.42
C ILE A 41 8.32 -2.28 9.44
N HIS A 42 8.53 -2.92 10.59
CA HIS A 42 8.24 -4.34 10.76
C HIS A 42 6.81 -4.58 11.28
N ASN A 43 6.29 -5.76 10.99
CA ASN A 43 5.04 -6.23 11.58
C ASN A 43 5.18 -6.27 13.11
N GLY A 44 4.21 -5.73 13.82
CA GLY A 44 4.20 -5.67 15.29
C GLY A 44 4.79 -4.39 15.90
N ASP A 45 5.56 -3.61 15.14
CA ASP A 45 6.06 -2.32 15.63
C ASP A 45 4.95 -1.27 15.71
N ALA A 46 5.00 -0.41 16.72
CA ALA A 46 4.11 0.74 16.79
C ALA A 46 4.63 1.87 15.88
N TRP A 47 3.76 2.40 15.03
CA TRP A 47 4.14 3.49 14.13
C TRP A 47 3.05 4.57 14.04
N ALA A 48 3.28 5.68 14.73
CA ALA A 48 2.34 6.79 14.86
C ALA A 48 2.53 7.86 13.75
N HIS A 49 2.70 7.41 12.51
CA HIS A 49 2.92 8.32 11.38
C HIS A 49 1.91 8.06 10.26
N LEU A 50 1.56 9.16 9.58
CA LEU A 50 0.94 9.17 8.26
C LEU A 50 2.02 9.58 7.26
N PHE A 51 2.06 8.97 6.08
CA PHE A 51 3.03 9.31 5.07
C PHE A 51 2.43 9.38 3.66
N TRP A 52 3.07 10.18 2.85
CA TRP A 52 2.82 10.38 1.43
C TRP A 52 4.00 9.83 0.63
N VAL A 53 3.74 9.02 -0.37
CA VAL A 53 4.79 8.54 -1.29
C VAL A 53 5.00 9.57 -2.39
N GLU A 54 6.18 10.23 -2.41
CA GLU A 54 6.54 11.14 -3.50
C GLU A 54 7.03 10.37 -4.73
N LYS A 55 7.78 9.28 -4.49
CA LYS A 55 8.37 8.46 -5.55
C LYS A 55 8.55 7.02 -5.09
N GLY A 56 8.44 6.09 -6.04
CA GLY A 56 8.71 4.67 -5.81
C GLY A 56 7.46 3.88 -5.48
N LYS A 57 7.68 2.66 -4.99
CA LYS A 57 6.64 1.68 -4.69
C LYS A 57 6.93 1.00 -3.36
N ILE A 58 5.96 0.95 -2.49
CA ILE A 58 6.01 0.30 -1.18
C ILE A 58 4.97 -0.81 -1.16
N VAL A 59 5.30 -1.97 -0.59
CA VAL A 59 4.32 -3.04 -0.34
C VAL A 59 4.08 -3.21 1.16
N ALA A 60 2.83 -3.37 1.51
CA ALA A 60 2.40 -3.82 2.82
C ALA A 60 2.36 -5.35 2.80
N LEU A 61 3.26 -5.98 3.55
CA LEU A 61 3.54 -7.40 3.52
C LEU A 61 3.17 -8.05 4.85
N LYS A 62 2.45 -9.17 4.80
CA LYS A 62 2.23 -10.04 5.94
C LYS A 62 2.98 -11.34 5.74
N GLU A 63 3.77 -11.72 6.74
CA GLU A 63 4.52 -12.97 6.72
C GLU A 63 3.95 -13.94 7.74
N SER A 64 3.83 -15.21 7.37
CA SER A 64 3.52 -16.29 8.30
C SER A 64 4.78 -16.84 8.93
N ASN A 65 4.64 -17.51 10.08
CA ASN A 65 5.75 -18.20 10.76
C ASN A 65 6.41 -19.31 9.90
N GLU A 66 5.74 -19.74 8.83
CA GLU A 66 6.24 -20.74 7.87
C GLU A 66 6.94 -20.10 6.66
N GLY A 67 7.20 -18.79 6.68
CA GLY A 67 7.88 -18.08 5.60
C GLY A 67 7.01 -17.80 4.37
N ARG A 68 5.68 -18.00 4.45
CA ARG A 68 4.77 -17.55 3.39
C ARG A 68 4.51 -16.07 3.53
N SER A 69 4.51 -15.35 2.42
CA SER A 69 4.20 -13.94 2.39
C SER A 69 2.91 -13.66 1.64
N LEU A 70 2.20 -12.60 2.07
CA LEU A 70 1.00 -12.08 1.42
C LEU A 70 1.15 -10.57 1.30
N ILE A 71 1.05 -10.05 0.09
CA ILE A 71 0.95 -8.62 -0.17
C ILE A 71 -0.49 -8.18 0.14
N ALA A 72 -0.65 -7.43 1.21
CA ALA A 72 -1.95 -6.90 1.63
C ALA A 72 -2.36 -5.69 0.78
N THR A 73 -1.40 -4.85 0.40
CA THR A 73 -1.62 -3.73 -0.54
C THR A 73 -0.29 -3.24 -1.09
N THR A 74 -0.36 -2.56 -2.21
CA THR A 74 0.76 -1.81 -2.79
C THR A 74 0.43 -0.32 -2.69
N ILE A 75 1.41 0.48 -2.28
CA ILE A 75 1.31 1.93 -2.15
C ILE A 75 2.27 2.53 -3.18
N VAL A 76 1.75 3.33 -4.09
CA VAL A 76 2.52 3.96 -5.18
C VAL A 76 2.64 5.47 -4.99
N ALA A 77 3.41 6.12 -5.86
CA ALA A 77 3.56 7.57 -5.84
C ALA A 77 2.19 8.29 -5.86
N GLN A 78 2.08 9.35 -5.09
CA GLN A 78 0.87 10.16 -4.84
C GLN A 78 -0.21 9.45 -4.00
N GLU A 79 0.15 8.40 -3.26
CA GLU A 79 -0.75 7.75 -2.31
C GLU A 79 -0.34 8.02 -0.86
N LEU A 80 -1.36 8.07 -0.01
CA LEU A 80 -1.26 8.15 1.44
C LEU A 80 -1.37 6.77 2.08
N PHE A 81 -0.60 6.58 3.15
CA PHE A 81 -0.73 5.45 4.03
C PHE A 81 -0.44 5.86 5.48
N TRP A 82 -0.80 5.02 6.45
CA TRP A 82 -0.69 5.32 7.87
C TRP A 82 -0.40 4.09 8.72
N GLY A 83 0.27 4.31 9.85
CA GLY A 83 0.36 3.34 10.92
C GLY A 83 -0.88 3.35 11.80
N LEU A 84 -1.25 2.22 12.38
CA LEU A 84 -2.41 2.16 13.28
C LEU A 84 -2.20 3.02 14.52
N ALA A 85 -0.96 3.11 15.03
CA ALA A 85 -0.63 3.95 16.18
C ALA A 85 -0.84 5.47 15.91
N PHE A 86 -1.05 5.89 14.67
CA PHE A 86 -1.48 7.25 14.35
C PHE A 86 -2.88 7.57 14.90
N PHE A 87 -3.77 6.58 14.98
CA PHE A 87 -5.15 6.74 15.45
C PHE A 87 -5.40 6.12 16.83
N GLN A 88 -4.70 5.06 17.16
CA GLN A 88 -4.87 4.30 18.40
C GLN A 88 -3.51 4.10 19.05
N ASP A 89 -3.35 4.59 20.30
CA ASP A 89 -2.09 4.54 21.02
C ASP A 89 -1.51 3.12 21.05
N ASP A 90 -0.21 3.04 20.80
CA ASP A 90 0.58 1.81 20.81
C ASP A 90 0.06 0.65 19.93
N ALA A 91 -0.90 0.92 19.04
CA ALA A 91 -1.43 -0.12 18.15
C ALA A 91 -0.31 -0.65 17.23
N PRO A 92 -0.05 -1.98 17.24
CA PRO A 92 0.99 -2.55 16.41
C PRO A 92 0.59 -2.56 14.93
N MET A 93 1.58 -2.39 14.06
CA MET A 93 1.37 -2.55 12.63
C MET A 93 0.98 -3.99 12.30
N PRO A 94 -0.15 -4.21 11.61
CA PRO A 94 -0.59 -5.57 11.26
C PRO A 94 0.19 -6.16 10.06
N VAL A 95 1.02 -5.34 9.41
CA VAL A 95 1.84 -5.65 8.24
C VAL A 95 3.19 -4.98 8.37
N ALA A 96 4.18 -5.51 7.69
CA ALA A 96 5.44 -4.81 7.45
C ALA A 96 5.34 -3.96 6.18
N LEU A 97 6.12 -2.88 6.09
CA LEU A 97 6.26 -2.06 4.89
C LEU A 97 7.66 -2.20 4.33
N VAL A 98 7.76 -2.54 3.05
CA VAL A 98 9.01 -2.75 2.33
C VAL A 98 9.02 -1.94 1.04
N ALA A 99 10.09 -1.19 0.80
CA ALA A 99 10.32 -0.49 -0.45
C ALA A 99 10.61 -1.51 -1.57
N ARG A 100 9.88 -1.47 -2.68
CA ARG A 100 10.13 -2.33 -3.85
C ARG A 100 10.91 -1.64 -4.95
N GLU A 101 11.10 -0.36 -4.80
CA GLU A 101 11.91 0.53 -5.61
C GLU A 101 12.58 1.52 -4.67
N ASP A 102 13.54 2.31 -5.15
CA ASP A 102 14.04 3.44 -4.38
C ASP A 102 12.89 4.44 -4.13
N CYS A 103 12.57 4.66 -2.86
CA CYS A 103 11.41 5.42 -2.44
C CYS A 103 11.79 6.74 -1.79
N GLN A 104 10.97 7.76 -2.03
CA GLN A 104 10.97 9.01 -1.30
C GLN A 104 9.59 9.22 -0.72
N ILE A 105 9.53 9.48 0.59
CA ILE A 105 8.26 9.72 1.31
C ILE A 105 8.33 10.98 2.13
N ARG A 106 7.16 11.57 2.40
CA ARG A 106 6.96 12.64 3.38
C ARG A 106 6.12 12.10 4.52
N MET A 107 6.58 12.29 5.74
CA MET A 107 5.95 11.76 6.93
C MET A 107 5.51 12.85 7.87
N TRP A 108 4.39 12.62 8.53
CA TRP A 108 3.88 13.44 9.64
C TRP A 108 3.60 12.57 10.85
N SER A 109 3.97 13.06 12.03
CA SER A 109 3.48 12.46 13.26
C SER A 109 2.00 12.81 13.50
N ARG A 110 1.38 12.10 14.46
CA ARG A 110 0.00 12.41 14.88
C ARG A 110 -0.10 13.87 15.34
N GLU A 111 0.81 14.31 16.19
CA GLU A 111 0.80 15.66 16.79
C GLU A 111 0.87 16.76 15.71
N GLN A 112 1.50 16.48 14.60
CA GLN A 112 1.61 17.43 13.49
C GLN A 112 0.32 17.55 12.67
N LEU A 113 -0.41 16.45 12.44
CA LEU A 113 -1.61 16.46 11.59
C LEU A 113 -2.93 16.52 12.34
N GLU A 114 -3.00 16.04 13.58
CA GLU A 114 -4.24 16.00 14.37
C GLU A 114 -4.93 17.39 14.47
N PRO A 115 -4.21 18.53 14.68
CA PRO A 115 -4.86 19.83 14.71
C PRO A 115 -5.60 20.18 13.41
N PHE A 116 -5.09 19.78 12.26
CA PHE A 116 -5.73 20.00 10.95
C PHE A 116 -6.91 19.05 10.73
N LEU A 117 -6.78 17.80 11.16
CA LEU A 117 -7.88 16.81 11.10
C LEU A 117 -9.05 17.27 11.99
N LEU A 118 -8.77 17.76 13.19
CA LEU A 118 -9.83 18.25 14.09
C LEU A 118 -10.46 19.56 13.60
N LYS A 119 -9.70 20.41 12.93
CA LYS A 119 -10.17 21.68 12.36
C LYS A 119 -11.01 21.48 11.09
N SER A 120 -10.66 20.50 10.24
CA SER A 120 -11.29 20.28 8.94
C SER A 120 -12.09 18.99 8.91
N GLY A 121 -13.40 19.08 9.12
CA GLY A 121 -14.30 17.92 9.00
C GLY A 121 -14.25 17.27 7.61
N LYS A 122 -13.98 18.04 6.55
CA LYS A 122 -13.84 17.48 5.19
C LYS A 122 -12.56 16.66 5.04
N MET A 123 -11.43 17.13 5.56
CA MET A 123 -10.18 16.38 5.57
C MET A 123 -10.36 15.04 6.31
N SER A 124 -10.95 15.07 7.50
CA SER A 124 -11.24 13.87 8.29
C SER A 124 -12.20 12.92 7.59
N TRP A 125 -13.23 13.45 6.90
CA TRP A 125 -14.16 12.65 6.11
C TRP A 125 -13.50 11.94 4.93
N GLU A 126 -12.63 12.62 4.19
CA GLU A 126 -11.91 12.02 3.06
C GLU A 126 -10.91 10.97 3.54
N LEU A 127 -10.26 11.20 4.69
CA LEU A 127 -9.40 10.19 5.31
C LEU A 127 -10.21 8.95 5.74
N ALA A 128 -11.38 9.14 6.35
CA ALA A 128 -12.29 8.05 6.71
C ALA A 128 -12.77 7.27 5.46
N ARG A 129 -13.04 7.96 4.34
CA ARG A 129 -13.35 7.30 3.06
C ARG A 129 -12.20 6.43 2.56
N GLN A 130 -10.98 6.91 2.66
CA GLN A 130 -9.80 6.09 2.32
C GLN A 130 -9.67 4.86 3.23
N MET A 131 -9.94 5.01 4.53
CA MET A 131 -9.96 3.87 5.45
C MET A 131 -11.03 2.84 5.06
N ALA A 132 -12.24 3.29 4.73
CA ALA A 132 -13.31 2.41 4.28
C ALA A 132 -12.93 1.67 2.98
N PHE A 133 -12.29 2.35 2.03
CA PHE A 133 -11.78 1.73 0.82
C PHE A 133 -10.71 0.66 1.11
N ARG A 134 -9.76 0.95 2.01
CA ARG A 134 -8.75 -0.05 2.42
C ARG A 134 -9.38 -1.24 3.14
N MET A 135 -10.41 -1.00 3.96
CA MET A 135 -11.16 -2.09 4.61
C MET A 135 -11.85 -2.98 3.56
N GLN A 136 -12.45 -2.41 2.50
CA GLN A 136 -13.02 -3.18 1.40
C GLN A 136 -11.96 -4.03 0.69
N GLN A 137 -10.78 -3.48 0.38
CA GLN A 137 -9.69 -4.23 -0.22
C GLN A 137 -9.26 -5.44 0.64
N ILE A 138 -9.19 -5.26 1.97
CA ILE A 138 -8.88 -6.35 2.90
C ILE A 138 -9.99 -7.40 2.88
N SER A 139 -11.26 -7.01 2.86
CA SER A 139 -12.38 -7.93 2.72
C SER A 139 -12.29 -8.77 1.45
N ASP A 140 -11.98 -8.15 0.31
CA ASP A 140 -11.81 -8.84 -0.97
C ASP A 140 -10.64 -9.85 -0.93
N ILE A 141 -9.55 -9.53 -0.22
CA ILE A 141 -8.45 -10.48 0.01
C ILE A 141 -8.93 -11.67 0.84
N VAL A 142 -9.68 -11.43 1.92
CA VAL A 142 -10.23 -12.49 2.77
C VAL A 142 -11.14 -13.41 1.94
N ASP A 143 -12.04 -12.86 1.14
CA ASP A 143 -12.94 -13.62 0.27
C ASP A 143 -12.15 -14.45 -0.76
N ASN A 144 -11.13 -13.87 -1.38
CA ASN A 144 -10.26 -14.59 -2.30
C ASN A 144 -9.53 -15.76 -1.62
N LEU A 145 -9.00 -15.55 -0.42
CA LEU A 145 -8.28 -16.59 0.32
C LEU A 145 -9.23 -17.69 0.83
N ALA A 146 -10.43 -17.33 1.29
CA ALA A 146 -11.40 -18.25 1.86
C ALA A 146 -12.14 -19.09 0.81
N PHE A 147 -12.50 -18.48 -0.33
CA PHE A 147 -13.46 -19.08 -1.27
C PHE A 147 -12.86 -19.42 -2.65
N ARG A 148 -11.65 -18.97 -2.98
CA ARG A 148 -11.01 -19.28 -4.27
C ARG A 148 -9.82 -20.21 -4.10
N ALA A 149 -9.79 -21.28 -4.88
CA ALA A 149 -8.63 -22.17 -4.97
C ALA A 149 -7.43 -21.44 -5.61
N VAL A 150 -6.20 -21.91 -5.32
CA VAL A 150 -4.95 -21.31 -5.82
C VAL A 150 -4.95 -21.09 -7.35
N PRO A 151 -5.41 -22.05 -8.21
CA PRO A 151 -5.46 -21.78 -9.65
C PRO A 151 -6.37 -20.60 -10.01
N GLY A 152 -7.54 -20.48 -9.36
CA GLY A 152 -8.47 -19.38 -9.60
C GLY A 152 -7.89 -18.01 -9.18
N ARG A 153 -7.18 -17.94 -8.05
CA ARG A 153 -6.49 -16.74 -7.62
C ARG A 153 -5.35 -16.36 -8.57
N LEU A 154 -4.58 -17.35 -9.03
CA LEU A 154 -3.52 -17.12 -10.01
C LEU A 154 -4.05 -16.63 -11.34
N ALA A 155 -5.13 -17.24 -11.85
CA ALA A 155 -5.78 -16.78 -13.09
C ALA A 155 -6.26 -15.33 -12.96
N GLY A 156 -6.89 -14.96 -11.83
CA GLY A 156 -7.29 -13.58 -11.54
C GLY A 156 -6.10 -12.61 -11.58
N LEU A 157 -5.01 -12.93 -10.87
CA LEU A 157 -3.78 -12.13 -10.88
C LEU A 157 -3.21 -11.93 -12.30
N LEU A 158 -3.13 -13.01 -13.09
CA LEU A 158 -2.58 -12.94 -14.44
C LEU A 158 -3.47 -12.10 -15.37
N LEU A 159 -4.78 -12.26 -15.27
CA LEU A 159 -5.72 -11.44 -16.04
C LEU A 159 -5.63 -9.96 -15.66
N GLU A 160 -5.61 -9.65 -14.38
CA GLU A 160 -5.49 -8.26 -13.91
C GLU A 160 -4.17 -7.61 -14.35
N HIS A 161 -3.06 -8.35 -14.26
CA HIS A 161 -1.74 -7.82 -14.54
C HIS A 161 -1.42 -7.71 -16.03
N TYR A 162 -1.91 -8.64 -16.87
CA TYR A 162 -1.51 -8.75 -18.28
C TYR A 162 -2.61 -8.40 -19.29
N SER A 163 -3.88 -8.22 -18.90
CA SER A 163 -4.99 -8.03 -19.85
C SER A 163 -4.94 -6.71 -20.66
N GLY A 164 -4.07 -5.78 -20.30
CA GLY A 164 -3.93 -4.48 -20.99
C GLY A 164 -2.78 -4.41 -22.00
N SER A 165 -1.96 -5.44 -22.15
CA SER A 165 -0.68 -5.36 -22.87
C SER A 165 -0.82 -5.39 -24.41
N GLY A 166 -1.97 -5.80 -24.96
CA GLY A 166 -2.21 -5.85 -26.42
C GLY A 166 -1.28 -6.79 -27.20
N GLU A 167 -0.27 -7.33 -26.57
CA GLU A 167 0.71 -8.26 -27.15
C GLU A 167 0.32 -9.72 -26.87
N ASN A 168 0.59 -10.59 -27.83
CA ASN A 168 0.38 -12.02 -27.64
C ASN A 168 1.51 -12.80 -28.35
N PRO A 169 2.42 -13.48 -27.64
CA PRO A 169 2.46 -13.65 -26.15
C PRO A 169 3.05 -12.43 -25.41
N VAL A 170 2.65 -12.25 -24.14
CA VAL A 170 3.18 -11.23 -23.25
C VAL A 170 4.38 -11.78 -22.49
N ALA A 171 5.48 -11.01 -22.41
CA ALA A 171 6.63 -11.37 -21.61
C ALA A 171 6.29 -11.34 -20.10
N ARG A 172 6.73 -12.37 -19.38
CA ARG A 172 6.54 -12.45 -17.93
C ARG A 172 7.53 -11.51 -17.22
N ASP A 173 7.02 -10.53 -16.48
CA ASP A 173 7.79 -9.59 -15.65
C ASP A 173 7.72 -9.91 -14.14
N MET A 174 6.81 -10.79 -13.71
CA MET A 174 6.70 -11.25 -12.33
C MET A 174 7.44 -12.57 -12.10
N THR A 175 8.20 -12.66 -11.01
CA THR A 175 8.78 -13.93 -10.54
C THR A 175 7.70 -14.83 -9.94
N LEU A 176 7.99 -16.14 -9.81
CA LEU A 176 7.06 -17.07 -9.16
C LEU A 176 6.83 -16.74 -7.67
N ASP A 177 7.87 -16.21 -7.01
CA ASP A 177 7.76 -15.79 -5.60
C ASP A 177 6.90 -14.54 -5.46
N GLN A 178 7.00 -13.59 -6.39
CA GLN A 178 6.10 -12.44 -6.44
C GLN A 178 4.66 -12.88 -6.68
N MET A 179 4.39 -13.76 -7.65
CA MET A 179 3.05 -14.31 -7.87
C MET A 179 2.52 -15.02 -6.61
N ALA A 180 3.37 -15.83 -5.94
CA ALA A 180 3.02 -16.51 -4.71
C ALA A 180 2.62 -15.52 -3.60
N SER A 181 3.39 -14.44 -3.42
CA SER A 181 3.10 -13.39 -2.43
C SER A 181 1.82 -12.61 -2.76
N HIS A 182 1.53 -12.36 -4.04
CA HIS A 182 0.27 -11.69 -4.45
C HIS A 182 -0.96 -12.51 -4.15
N ILE A 183 -0.88 -13.84 -4.29
CA ILE A 183 -2.06 -14.71 -4.10
C ILE A 183 -2.04 -15.49 -2.77
N GLY A 184 -1.11 -15.19 -1.87
CA GLY A 184 -1.04 -15.80 -0.54
C GLY A 184 -0.80 -17.31 -0.57
N THR A 185 0.19 -17.78 -1.34
CA THR A 185 0.51 -19.20 -1.49
C THR A 185 2.03 -19.43 -1.53
N THR A 186 2.47 -20.63 -1.90
CA THR A 186 3.87 -20.97 -2.09
C THR A 186 4.26 -20.96 -3.57
N ARG A 187 5.54 -20.73 -3.87
CA ARG A 187 6.11 -20.84 -5.22
C ARG A 187 5.77 -22.17 -5.90
N GLU A 188 5.82 -23.28 -5.13
CA GLU A 188 5.49 -24.60 -5.63
C GLU A 188 4.05 -24.71 -6.13
N MET A 189 3.08 -24.14 -5.38
CA MET A 189 1.67 -24.14 -5.78
C MET A 189 1.44 -23.27 -7.01
N VAL A 190 2.16 -22.16 -7.17
CA VAL A 190 2.14 -21.37 -8.40
C VAL A 190 2.63 -22.19 -9.58
N CYS A 191 3.79 -22.86 -9.46
CA CYS A 191 4.29 -23.76 -10.52
C CYS A 191 3.26 -24.81 -10.92
N ARG A 192 2.67 -25.52 -9.96
CA ARG A 192 1.64 -26.52 -10.24
C ARG A 192 0.43 -25.95 -10.98
N ALA A 193 -0.01 -24.74 -10.61
CA ALA A 193 -1.13 -24.09 -11.27
C ALA A 193 -0.79 -23.70 -12.72
N LEU A 194 0.41 -23.13 -12.94
CA LEU A 194 0.88 -22.77 -14.29
C LEU A 194 0.99 -23.99 -15.21
N TYR A 195 1.52 -25.14 -14.73
CA TYR A 195 1.55 -26.37 -15.51
C TYR A 195 0.14 -26.82 -15.91
N LYS A 196 -0.82 -26.77 -14.99
CA LYS A 196 -2.22 -27.10 -15.32
C LYS A 196 -2.83 -26.18 -16.38
N PHE A 197 -2.45 -24.90 -16.42
CA PHE A 197 -2.91 -23.99 -17.46
C PHE A 197 -2.26 -24.26 -18.82
N ALA A 198 -1.00 -24.69 -18.83
CA ALA A 198 -0.28 -25.03 -20.07
C ALA A 198 -0.76 -26.34 -20.73
N ASP A 199 -1.33 -27.26 -19.94
CA ASP A 199 -1.83 -28.57 -20.42
C ASP A 199 -3.28 -28.50 -20.96
N GLN A 200 -3.94 -27.33 -20.94
CA GLN A 200 -5.30 -27.09 -21.46
C GLN A 200 -5.29 -26.40 -22.83
#